data_f61b2488b2aafed6abc60104a0488447
#
_entry.id   f61b2488b2aafed6abc60104a0488447
#
_cell.length_a   1.000
_cell.length_b   1.000
_cell.length_c   1.000
_cell.angle_alpha   90.00
_cell.angle_beta   90.00
_cell.angle_gamma   90.00
#
_symmetry.space_group_name_H-M   'P 1'
#
loop_
_entity.id
_entity.type
_entity.pdbx_description
1 polymer ?
#
loop_
_entity_poly.entity_id
_entity_poly.type
_entity_poly.pdbx_seq_one_letter_code
_entity_poly.pdbx_strand_id
1 'polypeptide(L)'
;TSGRTVQLQTMTNQLQISALDLRLSIMAGVLAVMALVFHVATGNFLTPENLYNIAQQTAVVGIVAAAVALIIVARQIDLSVGSVMGVVGVLIAFLMYTHNWHWVPSCLAGLAVALVVALYQGWLTAYLGVPSFVVTLGGLMSFRGAAFLVADGKTQPITDATFLLFGGGLDGSLGAMWSWVLGGVLAALLLWNTVSRRRNAVSHGFPLRPAWFDIAVTGFFILVLL
;
A
#
# COMPACT_ATOMS: atom_id res chain seq x y z
N THR A 1 -29.70 36.78 1.37
CA THR A 1 -28.55 36.29 0.56
C THR A 1 -27.83 35.08 1.23
N SER A 2 -27.75 35.03 2.57
CA SER A 2 -27.08 33.97 3.35
C SER A 2 -27.69 32.56 3.14
N GLY A 3 -29.02 32.43 3.05
CA GLY A 3 -29.69 31.11 2.90
C GLY A 3 -29.46 30.45 1.55
N ARG A 4 -29.32 31.22 0.47
CA ARG A 4 -29.05 30.69 -0.88
C ARG A 4 -27.64 30.13 -1.01
N THR A 5 -26.66 30.76 -0.37
CA THR A 5 -25.26 30.26 -0.41
C THR A 5 -25.11 28.95 0.37
N VAL A 6 -25.79 28.81 1.51
CA VAL A 6 -25.79 27.58 2.30
C VAL A 6 -26.48 26.43 1.53
N GLN A 7 -27.62 26.70 0.87
CA GLN A 7 -28.30 25.69 0.03
C GLN A 7 -27.44 25.25 -1.16
N LEU A 8 -26.78 26.17 -1.85
CA LEU A 8 -25.87 25.83 -2.95
C LEU A 8 -24.70 25.00 -2.49
N GLN A 9 -24.09 25.32 -1.36
CA GLN A 9 -23.01 24.51 -0.77
C GLN A 9 -23.46 23.09 -0.39
N THR A 10 -24.64 22.94 0.19
CA THR A 10 -25.18 21.62 0.53
C THR A 10 -25.48 20.78 -0.71
N MET A 11 -26.05 21.39 -1.75
CA MET A 11 -26.29 20.71 -3.03
C MET A 11 -24.99 20.30 -3.72
N THR A 12 -23.99 21.16 -3.73
CA THR A 12 -22.67 20.85 -4.30
C THR A 12 -21.99 19.70 -3.56
N ASN A 13 -22.05 19.70 -2.22
CA ASN A 13 -21.50 18.62 -1.41
C ASN A 13 -22.26 17.29 -1.64
N GLN A 14 -23.58 17.32 -1.76
CA GLN A 14 -24.36 16.12 -2.05
C GLN A 14 -24.04 15.55 -3.44
N LEU A 15 -23.90 16.41 -4.45
CA LEU A 15 -23.52 15.99 -5.80
C LEU A 15 -22.10 15.39 -5.87
N GLN A 16 -21.17 15.95 -5.11
CA GLN A 16 -19.80 15.40 -5.01
C GLN A 16 -19.76 14.04 -4.32
N ILE A 17 -20.53 13.86 -3.24
CA ILE A 17 -20.63 12.58 -2.54
C ILE A 17 -21.27 11.52 -3.45
N SER A 18 -22.37 11.83 -4.13
CA SER A 18 -23.03 10.91 -5.05
C SER A 18 -22.16 10.53 -6.27
N ALA A 19 -21.37 11.46 -6.78
CA ALA A 19 -20.42 11.18 -7.87
C ALA A 19 -19.25 10.28 -7.42
N LEU A 20 -18.79 10.43 -6.18
CA LEU A 20 -17.76 9.55 -5.62
C LEU A 20 -18.31 8.13 -5.40
N ASP A 21 -19.52 8.01 -4.85
CA ASP A 21 -20.18 6.73 -4.63
C ASP A 21 -20.44 6.00 -5.96
N LEU A 22 -20.83 6.73 -7.01
CA LEU A 22 -21.01 6.17 -8.34
C LEU A 22 -19.70 5.65 -8.92
N ARG A 23 -18.60 6.39 -8.80
CA ARG A 23 -17.27 5.95 -9.27
C ARG A 23 -16.82 4.69 -8.57
N LEU A 24 -16.94 4.64 -7.24
CA LEU A 24 -16.58 3.47 -6.45
C LEU A 24 -17.44 2.26 -6.82
N SER A 25 -18.75 2.45 -7.05
CA SER A 25 -19.65 1.38 -7.46
C SER A 25 -19.32 0.84 -8.85
N ILE A 26 -18.97 1.72 -9.80
CA ILE A 26 -18.55 1.31 -11.14
C ILE A 26 -17.24 0.53 -11.06
N MET A 27 -16.25 1.01 -10.30
CA MET A 27 -14.97 0.30 -10.11
C MET A 27 -15.19 -1.08 -9.48
N ALA A 28 -16.00 -1.17 -8.43
CA ALA A 28 -16.34 -2.44 -7.78
C ALA A 28 -17.06 -3.38 -8.75
N GLY A 29 -17.99 -2.85 -9.54
CA GLY A 29 -18.70 -3.63 -10.57
C GLY A 29 -17.77 -4.19 -11.65
N VAL A 30 -16.86 -3.36 -12.15
CA VAL A 30 -15.84 -3.81 -13.13
C VAL A 30 -14.95 -4.90 -12.54
N LEU A 31 -14.47 -4.72 -11.31
CA LEU A 31 -13.66 -5.74 -10.64
C LEU A 31 -14.43 -7.05 -10.42
N ALA A 32 -15.71 -6.97 -10.03
CA ALA A 32 -16.56 -8.15 -9.85
C ALA A 32 -16.77 -8.89 -11.18
N VAL A 33 -17.04 -8.16 -12.27
CA VAL A 33 -17.20 -8.76 -13.61
C VAL A 33 -15.89 -9.40 -14.07
N MET A 34 -14.75 -8.73 -13.89
CA MET A 34 -13.43 -9.31 -14.22
C MET A 34 -13.17 -10.57 -13.42
N ALA A 35 -13.41 -10.55 -12.11
CA ALA A 35 -13.24 -11.72 -11.26
C ALA A 35 -14.09 -12.90 -11.71
N LEU A 36 -15.35 -12.63 -12.07
CA LEU A 36 -16.26 -13.66 -12.60
C LEU A 36 -15.80 -14.22 -13.95
N VAL A 37 -15.41 -13.34 -14.87
CA VAL A 37 -14.92 -13.75 -16.21
C VAL A 37 -13.67 -14.62 -16.08
N PHE A 38 -12.70 -14.20 -15.27
CA PHE A 38 -11.48 -15.00 -15.06
C PHE A 38 -11.76 -16.30 -14.32
N HIS A 39 -12.69 -16.31 -13.36
CA HIS A 39 -13.06 -17.54 -12.69
C HIS A 39 -13.72 -18.55 -13.63
N VAL A 40 -14.65 -18.08 -14.49
CA VAL A 40 -15.30 -18.94 -15.49
C VAL A 40 -14.32 -19.44 -16.55
N ALA A 41 -13.36 -18.58 -16.95
CA ALA A 41 -12.38 -18.94 -17.99
C ALA A 41 -11.28 -19.90 -17.49
N THR A 42 -10.83 -19.77 -16.23
CA THR A 42 -9.69 -20.53 -15.70
C THR A 42 -10.09 -21.61 -14.68
N GLY A 43 -11.26 -21.49 -14.08
CA GLY A 43 -11.71 -22.32 -12.94
C GLY A 43 -11.02 -22.03 -11.61
N ASN A 44 -9.88 -21.31 -11.63
CA ASN A 44 -9.00 -21.20 -10.48
C ASN A 44 -8.93 -19.77 -9.87
N PHE A 45 -9.59 -18.78 -10.48
CA PHE A 45 -9.42 -17.38 -10.06
C PHE A 45 -9.89 -17.12 -8.62
N LEU A 46 -11.01 -17.71 -8.19
CA LEU A 46 -11.57 -17.55 -6.84
C LEU A 46 -11.17 -18.70 -5.89
N THR A 47 -10.10 -19.43 -6.20
CA THR A 47 -9.56 -20.42 -5.25
C THR A 47 -8.89 -19.72 -4.07
N PRO A 48 -8.91 -20.34 -2.86
CA PRO A 48 -8.26 -19.76 -1.67
C PRO A 48 -6.79 -19.41 -1.91
N GLU A 49 -6.04 -20.28 -2.60
CA GLU A 49 -4.62 -20.07 -2.93
C GLU A 49 -4.40 -18.85 -3.81
N ASN A 50 -5.23 -18.68 -4.85
CA ASN A 50 -5.10 -17.53 -5.73
C ASN A 50 -5.56 -16.23 -5.05
N LEU A 51 -6.60 -16.28 -4.24
CA LEU A 51 -7.03 -15.13 -3.43
C LEU A 51 -5.96 -14.71 -2.43
N TYR A 52 -5.28 -15.67 -1.80
CA TYR A 52 -4.14 -15.39 -0.93
C TYR A 52 -3.00 -14.71 -1.70
N ASN A 53 -2.65 -15.22 -2.88
CA ASN A 53 -1.61 -14.62 -3.73
C ASN A 53 -1.97 -13.19 -4.17
N ILE A 54 -3.23 -12.95 -4.54
CA ILE A 54 -3.73 -11.61 -4.89
C ILE A 54 -3.65 -10.68 -3.67
N ALA A 55 -4.09 -11.14 -2.50
CA ALA A 55 -4.04 -10.36 -1.27
C ALA A 55 -2.60 -9.98 -0.89
N GLN A 56 -1.66 -10.92 -0.97
CA GLN A 56 -0.25 -10.71 -0.69
C GLN A 56 0.37 -9.65 -1.62
N GLN A 57 0.15 -9.77 -2.92
CA GLN A 57 0.66 -8.79 -3.90
C GLN A 57 0.00 -7.42 -3.70
N THR A 58 -1.29 -7.40 -3.43
CA THR A 58 -2.05 -6.16 -3.18
C THR A 58 -1.61 -5.48 -1.88
N ALA A 59 -1.26 -6.24 -0.84
CA ALA A 59 -0.79 -5.69 0.44
C ALA A 59 0.48 -4.85 0.25
N VAL A 60 1.45 -5.32 -0.52
CA VAL A 60 2.68 -4.57 -0.83
C VAL A 60 2.33 -3.26 -1.54
N VAL A 61 1.50 -3.32 -2.57
CA VAL A 61 1.04 -2.12 -3.31
C VAL A 61 0.27 -1.18 -2.39
N GLY A 62 -0.58 -1.72 -1.50
CA GLY A 62 -1.35 -0.95 -0.53
C GLY A 62 -0.49 -0.17 0.46
N ILE A 63 0.57 -0.78 1.00
CA ILE A 63 1.54 -0.10 1.89
C ILE A 63 2.23 1.05 1.16
N VAL A 64 2.70 0.79 -0.06
CA VAL A 64 3.34 1.82 -0.90
C VAL A 64 2.37 2.94 -1.24
N ALA A 65 1.14 2.61 -1.64
CA ALA A 65 0.10 3.59 -1.97
C ALA A 65 -0.24 4.49 -0.77
N ALA A 66 -0.27 3.94 0.45
CA ALA A 66 -0.48 4.72 1.67
C ALA A 66 0.66 5.72 1.91
N ALA A 67 1.92 5.30 1.71
CA ALA A 67 3.07 6.19 1.81
C ALA A 67 3.05 7.29 0.73
N VAL A 68 2.78 6.93 -0.53
CA VAL A 68 2.66 7.88 -1.64
C VAL A 68 1.51 8.87 -1.43
N ALA A 69 0.40 8.44 -0.83
CA ALA A 69 -0.72 9.33 -0.50
C ALA A 69 -0.29 10.49 0.42
N LEU A 70 0.63 10.26 1.38
CA LEU A 70 1.19 11.32 2.22
C LEU A 70 2.00 12.34 1.41
N ILE A 71 2.76 11.86 0.41
CA ILE A 71 3.54 12.71 -0.51
C ILE A 71 2.60 13.58 -1.34
N ILE A 72 1.50 13.01 -1.84
CA ILE A 72 0.48 13.74 -2.61
C ILE A 72 -0.23 14.79 -1.74
N VAL A 73 -0.54 14.47 -0.48
CA VAL A 73 -1.10 15.45 0.47
C VAL A 73 -0.15 16.63 0.68
N ALA A 74 1.16 16.40 0.67
CA ALA A 74 2.19 17.43 0.70
C ALA A 74 2.34 18.18 -0.65
N ARG A 75 1.47 17.92 -1.64
CA ARG A 75 1.51 18.50 -3.00
C ARG A 75 2.80 18.17 -3.76
N GLN A 76 3.41 17.03 -3.46
CA GLN A 76 4.59 16.52 -4.14
C GLN A 76 4.22 15.29 -4.96
N ILE A 77 5.02 14.97 -5.97
CA ILE A 77 4.85 13.78 -6.80
C ILE A 77 6.16 13.00 -6.74
N ASP A 78 6.08 11.73 -6.35
CA ASP A 78 7.22 10.80 -6.36
C ASP A 78 6.98 9.69 -7.39
N LEU A 79 7.73 9.72 -8.47
CA LEU A 79 7.72 8.71 -9.54
C LEU A 79 8.78 7.62 -9.31
N SER A 80 9.70 7.82 -8.37
CA SER A 80 10.84 6.94 -8.15
C SER A 80 10.59 5.77 -7.21
N VAL A 81 9.47 5.77 -6.48
CA VAL A 81 9.15 4.78 -5.43
C VAL A 81 9.39 3.35 -5.89
N GLY A 82 8.85 2.96 -7.06
CA GLY A 82 9.03 1.60 -7.59
C GLY A 82 10.48 1.25 -7.92
N SER A 83 11.26 2.21 -8.44
CA SER A 83 12.67 1.98 -8.77
C SER A 83 13.56 1.96 -7.53
N VAL A 84 13.25 2.76 -6.51
CA VAL A 84 13.91 2.69 -5.19
C VAL A 84 13.66 1.34 -4.53
N MET A 85 12.40 0.87 -4.54
CA MET A 85 12.09 -0.48 -4.07
C MET A 85 12.87 -1.54 -4.83
N GLY A 86 12.98 -1.40 -6.16
CA GLY A 86 13.73 -2.32 -7.02
C GLY A 86 15.22 -2.37 -6.64
N VAL A 87 15.90 -1.22 -6.55
CA VAL A 87 17.34 -1.19 -6.21
C VAL A 87 17.60 -1.69 -4.80
N VAL A 88 16.74 -1.35 -3.83
CA VAL A 88 16.87 -1.81 -2.44
C VAL A 88 16.65 -3.32 -2.35
N GLY A 89 15.62 -3.85 -2.99
CA GLY A 89 15.35 -5.29 -3.01
C GLY A 89 16.46 -6.09 -3.67
N VAL A 90 16.95 -5.62 -4.82
CA VAL A 90 18.10 -6.24 -5.51
C VAL A 90 19.37 -6.19 -4.65
N LEU A 91 19.64 -5.07 -3.99
CA LEU A 91 20.81 -4.93 -3.11
C LEU A 91 20.75 -5.93 -1.94
N ILE A 92 19.60 -6.05 -1.28
CA ILE A 92 19.40 -7.01 -0.18
C ILE A 92 19.66 -8.43 -0.68
N ALA A 93 19.02 -8.81 -1.80
CA ALA A 93 19.19 -10.14 -2.38
C ALA A 93 20.65 -10.41 -2.81
N PHE A 94 21.32 -9.43 -3.41
CA PHE A 94 22.73 -9.52 -3.82
C PHE A 94 23.66 -9.73 -2.61
N LEU A 95 23.47 -8.97 -1.53
CA LEU A 95 24.27 -9.13 -0.31
C LEU A 95 24.05 -10.51 0.32
N MET A 96 22.82 -11.01 0.33
CA MET A 96 22.51 -12.32 0.89
C MET A 96 23.05 -13.46 0.01
N TYR A 97 22.80 -13.40 -1.30
CA TYR A 97 23.14 -14.48 -2.22
C TYR A 97 24.60 -14.50 -2.63
N THR A 98 25.15 -13.34 -3.00
CA THR A 98 26.53 -13.26 -3.54
C THR A 98 27.58 -13.14 -2.43
N HIS A 99 27.28 -12.39 -1.37
CA HIS A 99 28.22 -12.16 -0.27
C HIS A 99 27.93 -13.00 0.97
N ASN A 100 26.89 -13.84 0.94
CA ASN A 100 26.47 -14.69 2.06
C ASN A 100 26.25 -13.91 3.38
N TRP A 101 25.76 -12.66 3.27
CA TRP A 101 25.40 -11.90 4.43
C TRP A 101 24.14 -12.45 5.07
N HIS A 102 24.08 -12.38 6.38
CA HIS A 102 22.84 -12.66 7.10
C HIS A 102 21.75 -11.65 6.69
N TRP A 103 20.48 -12.06 6.71
CA TRP A 103 19.38 -11.22 6.25
C TRP A 103 19.24 -9.90 7.01
N VAL A 104 19.54 -9.87 8.33
CA VAL A 104 19.44 -8.64 9.16
C VAL A 104 20.37 -7.53 8.67
N PRO A 105 21.69 -7.70 8.59
CA PRO A 105 22.57 -6.67 8.06
C PRO A 105 22.29 -6.31 6.61
N SER A 106 21.83 -7.26 5.78
CA SER A 106 21.41 -6.99 4.38
C SER A 106 20.21 -6.03 4.34
N CYS A 107 19.20 -6.26 5.18
CA CYS A 107 18.05 -5.36 5.30
C CYS A 107 18.44 -3.99 5.82
N LEU A 108 19.34 -3.92 6.81
CA LEU A 108 19.84 -2.64 7.33
C LEU A 108 20.61 -1.85 6.26
N ALA A 109 21.42 -2.52 5.44
CA ALA A 109 22.10 -1.91 4.31
C ALA A 109 21.11 -1.38 3.26
N GLY A 110 20.09 -2.17 2.92
CA GLY A 110 19.02 -1.74 2.03
C GLY A 110 18.25 -0.52 2.56
N LEU A 111 17.91 -0.54 3.84
CA LEU A 111 17.24 0.58 4.51
C LEU A 111 18.12 1.84 4.53
N ALA A 112 19.42 1.70 4.77
CA ALA A 112 20.37 2.81 4.73
C ALA A 112 20.43 3.44 3.33
N VAL A 113 20.47 2.63 2.27
CA VAL A 113 20.43 3.12 0.88
C VAL A 113 19.12 3.84 0.60
N ALA A 114 17.96 3.27 1.00
CA ALA A 114 16.67 3.93 0.85
C ALA A 114 16.64 5.29 1.55
N LEU A 115 17.18 5.37 2.76
CA LEU A 115 17.27 6.63 3.52
C LEU A 115 18.16 7.66 2.83
N VAL A 116 19.34 7.27 2.34
CA VAL A 116 20.24 8.16 1.60
C VAL A 116 19.57 8.71 0.34
N VAL A 117 18.87 7.85 -0.41
CA VAL A 117 18.12 8.26 -1.60
C VAL A 117 17.02 9.25 -1.24
N ALA A 118 16.23 8.96 -0.19
CA ALA A 118 15.16 9.83 0.27
C ALA A 118 15.68 11.20 0.72
N LEU A 119 16.77 11.22 1.48
CA LEU A 119 17.42 12.47 1.93
C LEU A 119 17.98 13.26 0.74
N TYR A 120 18.59 12.61 -0.24
CA TYR A 120 19.12 13.26 -1.43
C TYR A 120 17.99 13.88 -2.28
N GLN A 121 16.94 13.15 -2.58
CA GLN A 121 15.80 13.67 -3.34
C GLN A 121 15.04 14.77 -2.58
N GLY A 122 14.85 14.57 -1.28
CA GLY A 122 14.24 15.57 -0.40
C GLY A 122 15.07 16.86 -0.33
N TRP A 123 16.40 16.75 -0.26
CA TRP A 123 17.30 17.91 -0.27
C TRP A 123 17.23 18.68 -1.58
N LEU A 124 17.25 17.98 -2.73
CA LEU A 124 17.10 18.63 -4.03
C LEU A 124 15.79 19.40 -4.15
N THR A 125 14.71 18.84 -3.63
CA THR A 125 13.39 19.46 -3.71
C THR A 125 13.22 20.61 -2.71
N ALA A 126 13.63 20.40 -1.45
CA ALA A 126 13.37 21.36 -0.38
C ALA A 126 14.35 22.54 -0.37
N TYR A 127 15.63 22.30 -0.67
CA TYR A 127 16.68 23.33 -0.55
C TYR A 127 17.10 23.92 -1.90
N LEU A 128 17.13 23.14 -2.96
CA LEU A 128 17.46 23.63 -4.29
C LEU A 128 16.23 24.06 -5.11
N GLY A 129 15.01 23.82 -4.59
CA GLY A 129 13.77 24.22 -5.22
C GLY A 129 13.47 23.49 -6.53
N VAL A 130 14.12 22.35 -6.80
CA VAL A 130 13.85 21.56 -7.99
C VAL A 130 12.48 20.89 -7.85
N PRO A 131 11.57 21.01 -8.83
CA PRO A 131 10.27 20.35 -8.76
C PRO A 131 10.40 18.85 -8.48
N SER A 132 9.63 18.32 -7.52
CA SER A 132 9.74 16.92 -7.06
C SER A 132 9.58 15.90 -8.19
N PHE A 133 8.65 16.17 -9.14
CA PHE A 133 8.45 15.26 -10.27
C PHE A 133 9.69 15.16 -11.17
N VAL A 134 10.48 16.24 -11.32
CA VAL A 134 11.73 16.22 -12.12
C VAL A 134 12.79 15.41 -11.40
N VAL A 135 12.97 15.65 -10.08
CA VAL A 135 13.92 14.91 -9.24
C VAL A 135 13.61 13.42 -9.25
N THR A 136 12.34 13.06 -9.04
CA THR A 136 11.92 11.67 -8.93
C THR A 136 11.85 10.97 -10.30
N LEU A 137 11.59 11.70 -11.39
CA LEU A 137 11.70 11.16 -12.75
C LEU A 137 13.15 10.80 -13.09
N GLY A 138 14.11 11.69 -12.75
CA GLY A 138 15.53 11.38 -12.84
C GLY A 138 15.92 10.18 -11.97
N GLY A 139 15.40 10.15 -10.75
CA GLY A 139 15.55 9.02 -9.82
C GLY A 139 15.00 7.71 -10.37
N LEU A 140 13.82 7.73 -10.99
CA LEU A 140 13.20 6.56 -11.62
C LEU A 140 14.17 5.85 -12.58
N MET A 141 14.79 6.62 -13.48
CA MET A 141 15.72 6.07 -14.47
C MET A 141 17.05 5.64 -13.84
N SER A 142 17.61 6.49 -12.97
CA SER A 142 18.90 6.23 -12.31
C SER A 142 18.85 4.99 -11.41
N PHE A 143 17.83 4.86 -10.57
CA PHE A 143 17.72 3.72 -9.66
C PHE A 143 17.33 2.43 -10.36
N ARG A 144 16.54 2.52 -11.46
CA ARG A 144 16.28 1.35 -12.31
C ARG A 144 17.57 0.85 -12.98
N GLY A 145 18.40 1.77 -13.48
CA GLY A 145 19.72 1.45 -14.01
C GLY A 145 20.65 0.87 -12.94
N ALA A 146 20.67 1.47 -11.75
CA ALA A 146 21.46 0.98 -10.62
C ALA A 146 21.05 -0.45 -10.20
N ALA A 147 19.76 -0.74 -10.15
CA ALA A 147 19.26 -2.09 -9.85
C ALA A 147 19.76 -3.11 -10.88
N PHE A 148 19.72 -2.76 -12.16
CA PHE A 148 20.23 -3.61 -13.24
C PHE A 148 21.73 -3.86 -13.11
N LEU A 149 22.51 -2.81 -12.81
CA LEU A 149 23.97 -2.92 -12.62
C LEU A 149 24.35 -3.76 -11.42
N VAL A 150 23.68 -3.58 -10.27
CA VAL A 150 23.92 -4.38 -9.05
C VAL A 150 23.59 -5.85 -9.28
N ALA A 151 22.53 -6.14 -10.03
CA ALA A 151 22.12 -7.50 -10.36
C ALA A 151 22.98 -8.14 -11.47
N ASP A 152 23.82 -7.37 -12.18
CA ASP A 152 24.49 -7.81 -13.42
C ASP A 152 23.49 -8.35 -14.45
N GLY A 153 22.30 -7.75 -14.51
CA GLY A 153 21.19 -8.19 -15.36
C GLY A 153 20.61 -9.56 -15.02
N LYS A 154 20.97 -10.15 -13.88
CA LYS A 154 20.55 -11.49 -13.45
C LYS A 154 19.52 -11.43 -12.34
N THR A 155 18.68 -12.45 -12.23
CA THR A 155 17.81 -12.62 -11.08
C THR A 155 18.65 -12.98 -9.86
N GLN A 156 18.42 -12.30 -8.75
CA GLN A 156 19.07 -12.57 -7.47
C GLN A 156 18.09 -13.37 -6.59
N PRO A 157 18.31 -14.69 -6.41
CA PRO A 157 17.40 -15.51 -5.62
C PRO A 157 17.62 -15.26 -4.13
N ILE A 158 16.54 -15.32 -3.37
CA ILE A 158 16.58 -15.30 -1.90
C ILE A 158 16.27 -16.70 -1.42
N THR A 159 17.23 -17.34 -0.75
CA THR A 159 17.15 -18.73 -0.29
C THR A 159 17.11 -18.87 1.23
N ASP A 160 17.29 -17.77 1.99
CA ASP A 160 17.26 -17.80 3.44
C ASP A 160 15.83 -18.08 3.95
N ALA A 161 15.68 -19.23 4.65
CA ALA A 161 14.39 -19.70 5.13
C ALA A 161 13.73 -18.71 6.11
N THR A 162 14.52 -18.02 6.93
CA THR A 162 13.99 -17.04 7.89
C THR A 162 13.48 -15.79 7.18
N PHE A 163 14.21 -15.33 6.16
CA PHE A 163 13.79 -14.17 5.37
C PHE A 163 12.53 -14.47 4.54
N LEU A 164 12.41 -15.69 4.00
CA LEU A 164 11.24 -16.13 3.26
C LEU A 164 9.95 -16.10 4.09
N LEU A 165 10.05 -16.30 5.43
CA LEU A 165 8.88 -16.16 6.32
C LEU A 165 8.27 -14.74 6.30
N PHE A 166 9.08 -13.71 6.08
CA PHE A 166 8.58 -12.33 5.96
C PHE A 166 8.03 -12.01 4.56
N GLY A 167 8.52 -12.72 3.53
CA GLY A 167 8.09 -12.53 2.13
C GLY A 167 6.71 -13.07 1.82
N GLY A 168 6.17 -13.90 2.69
CA GLY A 168 4.93 -14.63 2.45
C GLY A 168 5.12 -15.74 1.40
N GLY A 169 4.05 -16.39 1.05
CA GLY A 169 3.97 -17.58 0.23
C GLY A 169 3.24 -18.67 0.99
N LEU A 170 2.77 -19.71 0.30
CA LEU A 170 2.05 -20.81 0.96
C LEU A 170 2.91 -21.49 2.05
N ASP A 171 4.23 -21.47 1.87
CA ASP A 171 5.21 -22.07 2.80
C ASP A 171 5.91 -21.02 3.70
N GLY A 172 5.73 -19.73 3.44
CA GLY A 172 6.41 -18.61 4.09
C GLY A 172 5.52 -17.82 5.04
N SER A 173 4.58 -18.45 5.73
CA SER A 173 3.75 -17.80 6.74
C SER A 173 4.36 -17.94 8.13
N LEU A 174 4.02 -16.97 9.01
CA LEU A 174 4.34 -17.03 10.45
C LEU A 174 3.72 -18.25 11.16
N GLY A 175 3.08 -19.15 10.41
CA GLY A 175 2.27 -20.25 10.89
C GLY A 175 0.84 -19.81 11.22
N ALA A 176 -0.10 -20.74 11.09
CA ALA A 176 -1.54 -20.46 11.27
C ALA A 176 -1.85 -19.77 12.61
N MET A 177 -1.22 -20.20 13.70
CA MET A 177 -1.47 -19.64 15.04
C MET A 177 -1.11 -18.15 15.13
N TRP A 178 0.09 -17.77 14.65
CA TRP A 178 0.54 -16.37 14.69
C TRP A 178 -0.21 -15.48 13.69
N SER A 179 -0.61 -16.03 12.55
CA SER A 179 -1.45 -15.31 11.60
C SER A 179 -2.81 -14.96 12.19
N TRP A 180 -3.45 -15.91 12.89
CA TRP A 180 -4.70 -15.65 13.61
C TRP A 180 -4.55 -14.65 14.76
N VAL A 181 -3.45 -14.71 15.50
CA VAL A 181 -3.17 -13.74 16.58
C VAL A 181 -2.99 -12.33 16.01
N LEU A 182 -2.17 -12.18 14.97
CA LEU A 182 -1.95 -10.88 14.31
C LEU A 182 -3.23 -10.36 13.66
N GLY A 183 -3.95 -11.21 12.93
CA GLY A 183 -5.25 -10.85 12.35
C GLY A 183 -6.25 -10.39 13.41
N GLY A 184 -6.34 -11.12 14.52
CA GLY A 184 -7.19 -10.76 15.65
C GLY A 184 -6.81 -9.43 16.31
N VAL A 185 -5.52 -9.17 16.49
CA VAL A 185 -5.03 -7.89 17.05
C VAL A 185 -5.35 -6.74 16.09
N LEU A 186 -5.10 -6.91 14.79
CA LEU A 186 -5.41 -5.88 13.78
C LEU A 186 -6.92 -5.63 13.69
N ALA A 187 -7.74 -6.69 13.73
CA ALA A 187 -9.19 -6.57 13.76
C ALA A 187 -9.68 -5.80 15.01
N ALA A 188 -9.11 -6.10 16.17
CA ALA A 188 -9.42 -5.39 17.41
C ALA A 188 -9.02 -3.91 17.35
N LEU A 189 -7.86 -3.59 16.77
CA LEU A 189 -7.41 -2.20 16.55
C LEU A 189 -8.31 -1.45 15.57
N LEU A 190 -8.77 -2.09 14.49
CA LEU A 190 -9.72 -1.48 13.55
C LEU A 190 -11.06 -1.21 14.20
N LEU A 191 -11.59 -2.15 14.97
CA LEU A 191 -12.82 -1.96 15.75
C LEU A 191 -12.67 -0.82 16.77
N TRP A 192 -11.57 -0.82 17.53
CA TRP A 192 -11.26 0.24 18.49
C TRP A 192 -11.20 1.61 17.80
N ASN A 193 -10.51 1.72 16.69
CA ASN A 193 -10.39 2.95 15.92
C ASN A 193 -11.76 3.44 15.42
N THR A 194 -12.59 2.53 14.88
CA THR A 194 -13.93 2.85 14.39
C THR A 194 -14.84 3.33 15.53
N VAL A 195 -14.82 2.65 16.67
CA VAL A 195 -15.60 3.05 17.86
C VAL A 195 -15.11 4.36 18.43
N SER A 196 -13.79 4.54 18.56
CA SER A 196 -13.18 5.77 19.08
C SER A 196 -13.48 6.98 18.19
N ARG A 197 -13.39 6.82 16.87
CA ARG A 197 -13.79 7.87 15.92
C ARG A 197 -15.25 8.27 16.07
N ARG A 198 -16.16 7.31 16.24
CA ARG A 198 -17.57 7.59 16.46
C ARG A 198 -17.82 8.33 17.77
N ARG A 199 -17.20 7.89 18.86
CA ARG A 199 -17.30 8.54 20.16
C ARG A 199 -16.82 9.99 20.11
N ASN A 200 -15.65 10.22 19.47
CA ASN A 200 -15.09 11.56 19.31
C ASN A 200 -15.96 12.45 18.39
N ALA A 201 -16.54 11.90 17.33
CA ALA A 201 -17.44 12.66 16.48
C ALA A 201 -18.72 13.08 17.22
N VAL A 202 -19.30 12.20 18.03
CA VAL A 202 -20.47 12.52 18.88
C VAL A 202 -20.12 13.60 19.89
N SER A 203 -18.97 13.49 20.58
CA SER A 203 -18.58 14.46 21.62
C SER A 203 -18.29 15.86 21.09
N HIS A 204 -17.93 15.98 19.81
CA HIS A 204 -17.61 17.26 19.16
C HIS A 204 -18.71 17.76 18.20
N GLY A 205 -19.89 17.08 18.18
CA GLY A 205 -21.03 17.51 17.36
C GLY A 205 -20.82 17.39 15.85
N PHE A 206 -19.88 16.56 15.39
CA PHE A 206 -19.68 16.32 13.96
C PHE A 206 -20.77 15.43 13.37
N PRO A 207 -21.19 15.63 12.11
CA PRO A 207 -22.15 14.78 11.46
C PRO A 207 -21.61 13.34 11.31
N LEU A 208 -22.37 12.39 11.84
CA LEU A 208 -22.03 10.97 11.77
C LEU A 208 -22.41 10.38 10.41
N ARG A 209 -21.55 9.57 9.85
CA ARG A 209 -21.92 8.69 8.73
C ARG A 209 -22.88 7.60 9.20
N PRO A 210 -23.74 7.08 8.32
CA PRO A 210 -24.65 5.97 8.66
C PRO A 210 -23.87 4.79 9.26
N ALA A 211 -24.39 4.19 10.33
CA ALA A 211 -23.71 3.11 11.05
C ALA A 211 -23.39 1.91 10.17
N TRP A 212 -24.29 1.59 9.23
CA TRP A 212 -24.11 0.48 8.32
C TRP A 212 -22.86 0.63 7.44
N PHE A 213 -22.50 1.87 7.06
CA PHE A 213 -21.30 2.13 6.24
C PHE A 213 -20.02 1.81 7.01
N ASP A 214 -19.91 2.27 8.25
CA ASP A 214 -18.74 1.98 9.09
C ASP A 214 -18.64 0.48 9.41
N ILE A 215 -19.78 -0.18 9.64
CA ILE A 215 -19.84 -1.63 9.86
C ILE A 215 -19.42 -2.38 8.59
N ALA A 216 -19.92 -1.98 7.42
CA ALA A 216 -19.59 -2.62 6.15
C ALA A 216 -18.09 -2.48 5.83
N VAL A 217 -17.54 -1.27 5.97
CA VAL A 217 -16.12 -1.01 5.69
C VAL A 217 -15.23 -1.76 6.69
N THR A 218 -15.52 -1.66 7.99
CA THR A 218 -14.72 -2.34 9.02
C THR A 218 -14.84 -3.85 8.89
N GLY A 219 -16.04 -4.37 8.64
CA GLY A 219 -16.31 -5.80 8.41
C GLY A 219 -15.58 -6.32 7.17
N PHE A 220 -15.57 -5.56 6.08
CA PHE A 220 -14.81 -5.91 4.86
C PHE A 220 -13.31 -6.01 5.15
N PHE A 221 -12.72 -5.02 5.84
CA PHE A 221 -11.30 -5.07 6.20
C PHE A 221 -10.97 -6.22 7.15
N ILE A 222 -11.84 -6.54 8.10
CA ILE A 222 -11.67 -7.70 9.00
C ILE A 222 -11.73 -8.99 8.19
N LEU A 223 -12.69 -9.12 7.27
CA LEU A 223 -12.83 -10.31 6.42
C LEU A 223 -11.63 -10.52 5.49
N VAL A 224 -10.99 -9.44 5.03
CA VAL A 224 -9.78 -9.51 4.19
C VAL A 224 -8.54 -9.85 5.03
N LEU A 225 -8.52 -9.49 6.32
CA LEU A 225 -7.40 -9.73 7.24
C LEU A 225 -7.41 -11.11 7.89
N LEU A 226 -8.58 -11.77 7.98
CA LEU A 226 -8.77 -13.11 8.54
C LEU A 226 -8.86 -14.17 7.44
#